data_23e24f65adcdde9d0c4630f7072b1301
#
_entry.id   23e24f65adcdde9d0c4630f7072b1301
#
_cell.length_a   1.000
_cell.length_b   1.000
_cell.length_c   1.000
_cell.angle_alpha   90.00
_cell.angle_beta   90.00
_cell.angle_gamma   90.00
#
_symmetry.space_group_name_H-M   'P 1'
#
loop_
_entity.id
_entity.type
_entity.pdbx_description
1 polymer ?
#
loop_
_entity_poly.entity_id
_entity_poly.type
_entity_poly.pdbx_seq_one_letter_code
_entity_poly.pdbx_strand_id
1 'polypeptide(L)'
;MKFAVYLVPVLILLLLIYCVIKRVNIYDAFVSGAKTALPLVVTIFPYVAAIMLAYELFSESGLLDVTIKFLSPVFNFLNVPPELIPLIVLKPFSGSGSLAILSEVYKNYGVNSYIALAASAVFGSSETIFYIAAVYYSKCNNKKATKAILISLFATFFSTFLTCFISKFFV
;
A
#
# COMPACT_ATOMS: atom_id res chain seq x y z
N MET A 1 11.31 -20.37 -1.65
CA MET A 1 11.01 -18.95 -1.96
C MET A 1 12.08 -18.19 -2.78
N LYS A 2 13.07 -18.87 -3.38
CA LYS A 2 14.12 -18.20 -4.20
C LYS A 2 13.64 -17.75 -5.60
N PHE A 3 12.56 -18.34 -6.13
CA PHE A 3 12.04 -17.98 -7.46
C PHE A 3 11.47 -16.57 -7.57
N ALA A 4 10.82 -16.07 -6.54
CA ALA A 4 10.21 -14.72 -6.57
C ALA A 4 11.25 -13.59 -6.76
N VAL A 5 12.49 -13.79 -6.29
CA VAL A 5 13.58 -12.82 -6.45
C VAL A 5 13.98 -12.64 -7.90
N TYR A 6 13.86 -13.69 -8.72
CA TYR A 6 14.24 -13.65 -10.14
C TYR A 6 13.10 -13.18 -11.05
N LEU A 7 11.86 -13.10 -10.56
CA LEU A 7 10.69 -12.76 -11.39
C LEU A 7 10.88 -11.40 -12.09
N VAL A 8 11.21 -10.37 -11.34
CA VAL A 8 11.37 -9.01 -11.89
C VAL A 8 12.56 -8.91 -12.85
N PRO A 9 13.77 -9.40 -12.50
CA PRO A 9 14.90 -9.44 -13.44
C PRO A 9 14.59 -10.20 -14.74
N VAL A 10 13.90 -11.34 -14.65
CA VAL A 10 13.51 -12.14 -15.82
C VAL A 10 12.52 -11.37 -16.71
N LEU A 11 11.51 -10.73 -16.12
CA LEU A 11 10.57 -9.91 -16.88
C LEU A 11 11.25 -8.76 -17.61
N ILE A 12 12.20 -8.08 -16.95
CA ILE A 12 12.98 -7.00 -17.58
C ILE A 12 13.82 -7.58 -18.72
N LEU A 13 14.49 -8.70 -18.53
CA LEU A 13 15.29 -9.35 -19.58
C LEU A 13 14.43 -9.74 -20.78
N LEU A 14 13.25 -10.36 -20.56
CA LEU A 14 12.33 -10.70 -21.63
C LEU A 14 11.86 -9.47 -22.40
N LEU A 15 11.59 -8.36 -21.71
CA LEU A 15 11.21 -7.09 -22.33
C LEU A 15 12.33 -6.54 -23.21
N LEU A 16 13.57 -6.59 -22.74
CA LEU A 16 14.74 -6.16 -23.52
C LEU A 16 14.94 -7.04 -24.76
N ILE A 17 14.84 -8.36 -24.63
CA ILE A 17 14.92 -9.30 -25.74
C ILE A 17 13.80 -8.99 -26.77
N TYR A 18 12.57 -8.77 -26.30
CA TYR A 18 11.46 -8.41 -27.17
C TYR A 18 11.72 -7.11 -27.94
N CYS A 19 12.30 -6.08 -27.30
CA CYS A 19 12.67 -4.84 -27.96
C CYS A 19 13.72 -5.06 -29.06
N VAL A 20 14.72 -5.91 -28.80
CA VAL A 20 15.74 -6.26 -29.81
C VAL A 20 15.12 -6.98 -31.01
N ILE A 21 14.25 -7.97 -30.77
CA ILE A 21 13.54 -8.69 -31.84
C ILE A 21 12.69 -7.74 -32.68
N LYS A 22 12.02 -6.79 -32.04
CA LYS A 22 11.18 -5.78 -32.71
C LYS A 22 11.97 -4.61 -33.29
N ARG A 23 13.31 -4.60 -33.14
CA ARG A 23 14.20 -3.51 -33.59
C ARG A 23 13.82 -2.13 -33.02
N VAL A 24 13.31 -2.09 -31.79
CA VAL A 24 12.95 -0.86 -31.10
C VAL A 24 14.23 -0.30 -30.47
N ASN A 25 14.50 1.00 -30.65
CA ASN A 25 15.55 1.67 -29.90
C ASN A 25 15.12 1.82 -28.45
N ILE A 26 15.71 0.99 -27.56
CA ILE A 26 15.34 0.88 -26.16
C ILE A 26 15.50 2.23 -25.44
N TYR A 27 16.62 2.94 -25.72
CA TYR A 27 16.91 4.22 -25.09
C TYR A 27 15.87 5.28 -25.48
N ASP A 28 15.60 5.45 -26.76
CA ASP A 28 14.64 6.43 -27.26
C ASP A 28 13.22 6.13 -26.80
N ALA A 29 12.84 4.85 -26.77
CA ALA A 29 11.55 4.42 -26.26
C ALA A 29 11.40 4.74 -24.75
N PHE A 30 12.44 4.47 -23.95
CA PHE A 30 12.46 4.82 -22.53
C PHE A 30 12.37 6.33 -22.31
N VAL A 31 13.18 7.11 -23.01
CA VAL A 31 13.19 8.59 -22.91
C VAL A 31 11.84 9.17 -23.32
N SER A 32 11.25 8.66 -24.40
CA SER A 32 9.91 9.08 -24.83
C SER A 32 8.84 8.77 -23.79
N GLY A 33 8.86 7.56 -23.21
CA GLY A 33 7.99 7.17 -22.12
C GLY A 33 8.14 8.05 -20.89
N ALA A 34 9.39 8.33 -20.48
CA ALA A 34 9.69 9.20 -19.35
C ALA A 34 9.17 10.65 -19.58
N LYS A 35 9.36 11.21 -20.78
CA LYS A 35 8.81 12.54 -21.14
C LYS A 35 7.29 12.57 -21.05
N THR A 36 6.60 11.50 -21.42
CA THR A 36 5.14 11.40 -21.34
C THR A 36 4.66 11.29 -19.88
N ALA A 37 5.48 10.72 -19.00
CA ALA A 37 5.15 10.58 -17.57
C ALA A 37 5.27 11.91 -16.80
N LEU A 38 6.15 12.82 -17.19
CA LEU A 38 6.37 14.09 -16.49
C LEU A 38 5.10 14.93 -16.28
N PRO A 39 4.26 15.19 -17.32
CA PRO A 39 3.01 15.93 -17.13
C PRO A 39 2.03 15.24 -16.17
N LEU A 40 2.05 13.91 -16.15
CA LEU A 40 1.24 13.12 -15.21
C LEU A 40 1.71 13.35 -13.77
N VAL A 41 3.01 13.28 -13.52
CA VAL A 41 3.60 13.54 -12.19
C VAL A 41 3.21 14.93 -11.69
N VAL A 42 3.38 15.97 -12.51
CA VAL A 42 3.01 17.35 -12.16
C VAL A 42 1.52 17.46 -11.83
N THR A 43 0.66 16.78 -12.59
CA THR A 43 -0.79 16.78 -12.36
C THR A 43 -1.19 16.10 -11.06
N ILE A 44 -0.52 15.01 -10.70
CA ILE A 44 -0.84 14.19 -9.53
C ILE A 44 -0.24 14.78 -8.25
N PHE A 45 0.91 15.45 -8.35
CA PHE A 45 1.69 15.96 -7.21
C PHE A 45 0.86 16.75 -6.19
N PRO A 46 0.00 17.74 -6.56
CA PRO A 46 -0.78 18.50 -5.57
C PRO A 46 -1.72 17.62 -4.74
N TYR A 47 -2.33 16.60 -5.35
CA TYR A 47 -3.25 15.71 -4.65
C TYR A 47 -2.50 14.81 -3.67
N VAL A 48 -1.34 14.29 -4.08
CA VAL A 48 -0.50 13.47 -3.21
C VAL A 48 0.04 14.31 -2.05
N ALA A 49 0.53 15.51 -2.33
CA ALA A 49 1.03 16.43 -1.32
C ALA A 49 -0.06 16.79 -0.29
N ALA A 50 -1.29 17.05 -0.74
CA ALA A 50 -2.42 17.34 0.14
C ALA A 50 -2.76 16.15 1.06
N ILE A 51 -2.74 14.92 0.55
CA ILE A 51 -3.00 13.72 1.35
C ILE A 51 -1.87 13.48 2.36
N MET A 52 -0.61 13.65 1.94
CA MET A 52 0.52 13.51 2.86
C MET A 52 0.48 14.55 3.97
N LEU A 53 0.18 15.82 3.65
CA LEU A 53 0.01 16.88 4.63
C LEU A 53 -1.13 16.58 5.60
N ALA A 54 -2.30 16.17 5.09
CA ALA A 54 -3.44 15.80 5.91
C ALA A 54 -3.11 14.63 6.85
N TYR A 55 -2.35 13.64 6.37
CA TYR A 55 -1.88 12.53 7.20
C TYR A 55 -0.92 13.01 8.30
N GLU A 56 0.09 13.82 7.98
CA GLU A 56 1.03 14.36 8.97
C GLU A 56 0.28 15.16 10.05
N LEU A 57 -0.66 16.03 9.67
CA LEU A 57 -1.50 16.77 10.61
C LEU A 57 -2.34 15.83 11.49
N PHE A 58 -2.90 14.77 10.91
CA PHE A 58 -3.66 13.76 11.64
C PHE A 58 -2.79 13.00 12.65
N SER A 59 -1.56 12.66 12.27
CA SER A 59 -0.60 11.96 13.12
C SER A 59 -0.09 12.87 14.26
N GLU A 60 0.39 14.07 13.92
CA GLU A 60 0.94 15.04 14.89
C GLU A 60 -0.10 15.60 15.86
N SER A 61 -1.37 15.65 15.46
CA SER A 61 -2.47 16.08 16.34
C SER A 61 -2.83 15.06 17.44
N GLY A 62 -2.26 13.85 17.40
CA GLY A 62 -2.62 12.75 18.29
C GLY A 62 -3.97 12.07 17.94
N LEU A 63 -4.66 12.51 16.91
CA LEU A 63 -5.91 11.89 16.46
C LEU A 63 -5.71 10.44 15.99
N LEU A 64 -4.53 10.12 15.48
CA LEU A 64 -4.16 8.76 15.10
C LEU A 64 -4.21 7.85 16.33
N ASP A 65 -3.62 8.24 17.45
CA ASP A 65 -3.60 7.47 18.70
C ASP A 65 -5.00 7.29 19.28
N VAL A 66 -5.82 8.34 19.22
CA VAL A 66 -7.23 8.28 19.63
C VAL A 66 -7.99 7.29 18.75
N THR A 67 -7.77 7.31 17.44
CA THR A 67 -8.39 6.39 16.50
C THR A 67 -7.98 4.93 16.78
N ILE A 68 -6.69 4.69 17.04
CA ILE A 68 -6.18 3.36 17.40
C ILE A 68 -6.85 2.86 18.69
N LYS A 69 -6.90 3.69 19.73
CA LYS A 69 -7.55 3.35 21.01
C LYS A 69 -9.04 3.04 20.83
N PHE A 70 -9.74 3.82 20.02
CA PHE A 70 -11.16 3.63 19.75
C PHE A 70 -11.44 2.34 18.98
N LEU A 71 -10.59 1.97 18.05
CA LEU A 71 -10.72 0.77 17.23
C LEU A 71 -10.22 -0.51 17.93
N SER A 72 -9.32 -0.39 18.90
CA SER A 72 -8.71 -1.51 19.62
C SER A 72 -9.71 -2.55 20.12
N PRO A 73 -10.85 -2.20 20.77
CA PRO A 73 -11.81 -3.21 21.23
C PRO A 73 -12.41 -4.01 20.08
N VAL A 74 -12.65 -3.40 18.92
CA VAL A 74 -13.18 -4.08 17.72
C VAL A 74 -12.16 -5.07 17.18
N PHE A 75 -10.90 -4.65 17.07
CA PHE A 75 -9.81 -5.51 16.60
C PHE A 75 -9.54 -6.67 17.57
N ASN A 76 -9.57 -6.43 18.87
CA ASN A 76 -9.42 -7.46 19.88
C ASN A 76 -10.56 -8.49 19.80
N PHE A 77 -11.80 -8.05 19.61
CA PHE A 77 -12.95 -8.95 19.40
C PHE A 77 -12.77 -9.82 18.14
N LEU A 78 -12.19 -9.28 17.10
CA LEU A 78 -11.90 -9.99 15.85
C LEU A 78 -10.60 -10.83 15.90
N ASN A 79 -9.95 -10.94 17.06
CA ASN A 79 -8.67 -11.63 17.23
C ASN A 79 -7.55 -11.11 16.30
N VAL A 80 -7.57 -9.83 15.96
CA VAL A 80 -6.48 -9.16 15.27
C VAL A 80 -5.45 -8.70 16.31
N PRO A 81 -4.16 -9.03 16.16
CA PRO A 81 -3.13 -8.58 17.09
C PRO A 81 -3.12 -7.06 17.22
N PRO A 82 -3.13 -6.51 18.46
CA PRO A 82 -3.12 -5.07 18.67
C PRO A 82 -1.90 -4.37 18.06
N GLU A 83 -0.78 -5.08 17.93
CA GLU A 83 0.45 -4.61 17.29
C GLU A 83 0.28 -4.26 15.81
N LEU A 84 -0.74 -4.82 15.16
CA LEU A 84 -1.05 -4.55 13.75
C LEU A 84 -1.97 -3.35 13.55
N ILE A 85 -2.63 -2.85 14.62
CA ILE A 85 -3.61 -1.76 14.50
C ILE A 85 -2.99 -0.50 13.89
N PRO A 86 -1.78 -0.04 14.29
CA PRO A 86 -1.15 1.11 13.66
C PRO A 86 -0.93 0.92 12.15
N LEU A 87 -0.50 -0.28 11.75
CA LEU A 87 -0.31 -0.64 10.35
C LEU A 87 -1.64 -0.58 9.57
N ILE A 88 -2.71 -1.15 10.13
CA ILE A 88 -4.03 -1.23 9.49
C ILE A 88 -4.64 0.16 9.32
N VAL A 89 -4.51 1.00 10.34
CA VAL A 89 -5.06 2.38 10.32
C VAL A 89 -4.26 3.27 9.36
N LEU A 90 -2.93 3.11 9.33
CA LEU A 90 -2.06 3.93 8.50
C LEU A 90 -2.08 3.53 7.01
N LYS A 91 -2.26 2.25 6.72
CA LYS A 91 -2.15 1.70 5.36
C LYS A 91 -3.00 2.41 4.30
N PRO A 92 -4.27 2.80 4.54
CA PRO A 92 -5.07 3.54 3.57
C PRO A 92 -4.50 4.91 3.18
N PHE A 93 -3.67 5.51 4.06
CA PHE A 93 -3.14 6.87 3.89
C PHE A 93 -1.72 6.89 3.34
N SER A 94 -0.83 6.03 3.87
CA SER A 94 0.60 6.10 3.59
C SER A 94 1.22 4.72 3.39
N GLY A 95 1.74 4.46 2.19
CA GLY A 95 2.49 3.25 1.87
C GLY A 95 3.88 3.24 2.53
N SER A 96 4.61 4.36 2.49
CA SER A 96 5.94 4.50 3.11
C SER A 96 5.88 4.45 4.63
N GLY A 97 4.90 5.13 5.25
CA GLY A 97 4.66 5.05 6.68
C GLY A 97 4.30 3.62 7.12
N SER A 98 3.46 2.95 6.37
CA SER A 98 3.12 1.54 6.62
C SER A 98 4.33 0.61 6.50
N LEU A 99 5.25 0.88 5.56
CA LEU A 99 6.50 0.14 5.44
C LEU A 99 7.43 0.36 6.64
N ALA A 100 7.47 1.58 7.19
CA ALA A 100 8.21 1.88 8.39
C ALA A 100 7.68 1.08 9.60
N ILE A 101 6.36 1.05 9.81
CA ILE A 101 5.72 0.24 10.85
C ILE A 101 6.00 -1.26 10.63
N LEU A 102 5.90 -1.76 9.40
CA LEU A 102 6.23 -3.15 9.09
C LEU A 102 7.68 -3.48 9.45
N SER A 103 8.62 -2.57 9.14
CA SER A 103 10.03 -2.72 9.50
C SER A 103 10.26 -2.74 11.01
N GLU A 104 9.49 -1.95 11.76
CA GLU A 104 9.51 -1.94 13.22
C GLU A 104 8.95 -3.25 13.80
N VAL A 105 7.86 -3.78 13.23
CA VAL A 105 7.32 -5.10 13.60
C VAL A 105 8.38 -6.19 13.40
N TYR A 106 9.10 -6.18 12.29
CA TYR A 106 10.19 -7.15 12.07
C TYR A 106 11.32 -7.04 13.09
N LYS A 107 11.68 -5.83 13.49
CA LYS A 107 12.72 -5.60 14.52
C LYS A 107 12.28 -6.09 15.89
N ASN A 108 11.03 -5.82 16.28
CA ASN A 108 10.52 -6.10 17.62
C ASN A 108 10.10 -7.56 17.81
N TYR A 109 9.54 -8.21 16.79
CA TYR A 109 8.95 -9.56 16.89
C TYR A 109 9.70 -10.61 16.08
N GLY A 110 10.64 -10.22 15.22
CA GLY A 110 11.36 -11.11 14.31
C GLY A 110 10.51 -11.54 13.10
N VAL A 111 11.17 -11.78 11.97
CA VAL A 111 10.53 -12.04 10.67
C VAL A 111 9.72 -13.35 10.60
N ASN A 112 10.01 -14.31 11.48
CA ASN A 112 9.36 -15.63 11.50
C ASN A 112 8.21 -15.71 12.52
N SER A 113 7.88 -14.62 13.20
CA SER A 113 6.76 -14.59 14.15
C SER A 113 5.41 -14.51 13.46
N TYR A 114 4.36 -14.98 14.12
CA TYR A 114 2.97 -14.80 13.66
C TYR A 114 2.63 -13.34 13.37
N ILE A 115 3.06 -12.42 14.26
CA ILE A 115 2.80 -10.98 14.11
C ILE A 115 3.47 -10.45 12.84
N ALA A 116 4.74 -10.82 12.58
CA ALA A 116 5.46 -10.40 11.39
C ALA A 116 4.86 -10.98 10.10
N LEU A 117 4.46 -12.25 10.12
CA LEU A 117 3.79 -12.89 8.99
C LEU A 117 2.44 -12.21 8.68
N ALA A 118 1.62 -12.00 9.70
CA ALA A 118 0.34 -11.32 9.56
C ALA A 118 0.52 -9.86 9.10
N ALA A 119 1.50 -9.12 9.66
CA ALA A 119 1.85 -7.77 9.21
C ALA A 119 2.24 -7.72 7.72
N SER A 120 3.09 -8.66 7.29
CA SER A 120 3.52 -8.78 5.89
C SER A 120 2.36 -9.01 4.95
N ALA A 121 1.47 -9.91 5.34
CA ALA A 121 0.32 -10.28 4.54
C ALA A 121 -0.73 -9.15 4.52
N VAL A 122 -0.96 -8.44 5.62
CA VAL A 122 -1.80 -7.24 5.68
C VAL A 122 -1.21 -6.12 4.81
N PHE A 123 0.12 -5.91 4.89
CA PHE A 123 0.81 -4.92 4.06
C PHE A 123 0.68 -5.25 2.57
N GLY A 124 0.83 -6.52 2.17
CA GLY A 124 0.76 -6.96 0.79
C GLY A 124 -0.65 -7.12 0.21
N SER A 125 -1.67 -7.25 1.06
CA SER A 125 -3.05 -7.51 0.62
C SER A 125 -3.86 -6.28 0.27
N SER A 126 -3.37 -5.09 0.55
CA SER A 126 -4.09 -3.83 0.34
C SER A 126 -3.19 -2.73 -0.20
N GLU A 127 -3.81 -1.73 -0.82
CA GLU A 127 -3.14 -0.54 -1.37
C GLU A 127 -3.48 0.72 -0.56
N THR A 128 -2.77 1.82 -0.83
CA THR A 128 -3.03 3.14 -0.26
C THR A 128 -4.27 3.76 -0.91
N ILE A 129 -5.44 3.48 -0.34
CA ILE A 129 -6.75 3.78 -0.94
C ILE A 129 -6.89 5.26 -1.27
N PHE A 130 -6.52 6.16 -0.34
CA PHE A 130 -6.68 7.60 -0.55
C PHE A 130 -5.72 8.14 -1.61
N TYR A 131 -4.48 7.62 -1.67
CA TYR A 131 -3.54 7.96 -2.72
C TYR A 131 -4.05 7.53 -4.10
N ILE A 132 -4.48 6.28 -4.23
CA ILE A 132 -5.03 5.76 -5.50
C ILE A 132 -6.28 6.53 -5.89
N ALA A 133 -7.18 6.80 -4.95
CA ALA A 133 -8.37 7.59 -5.21
C ALA A 133 -8.01 8.99 -5.71
N ALA A 134 -7.04 9.67 -5.09
CA ALA A 134 -6.58 10.98 -5.55
C ALA A 134 -6.04 10.94 -6.97
N VAL A 135 -5.20 9.95 -7.30
CA VAL A 135 -4.62 9.79 -8.64
C VAL A 135 -5.69 9.56 -9.70
N TYR A 136 -6.59 8.60 -9.47
CA TYR A 136 -7.56 8.19 -10.50
C TYR A 136 -8.76 9.13 -10.60
N TYR A 137 -9.21 9.72 -9.49
CA TYR A 137 -10.39 10.60 -9.49
C TYR A 137 -10.08 12.08 -9.63
N SER A 138 -8.79 12.48 -9.61
CA SER A 138 -8.38 13.89 -9.77
C SER A 138 -8.91 14.55 -11.06
N LYS A 139 -9.08 13.77 -12.12
CA LYS A 139 -9.60 14.23 -13.43
C LYS A 139 -11.03 13.77 -13.72
N CYS A 140 -11.61 12.98 -12.83
CA CYS A 140 -12.96 12.45 -13.04
C CYS A 140 -13.99 13.36 -12.34
N ASN A 141 -14.85 13.98 -13.11
CA ASN A 141 -16.00 14.74 -12.60
C ASN A 141 -17.10 13.81 -12.04
N ASN A 142 -16.69 12.74 -11.35
CA ASN A 142 -17.56 11.63 -11.00
C ASN A 142 -17.84 11.61 -9.49
N LYS A 143 -19.09 11.89 -9.12
CA LYS A 143 -19.60 11.80 -7.73
C LYS A 143 -19.54 10.38 -7.11
N LYS A 144 -19.01 9.39 -7.83
CA LYS A 144 -18.92 7.99 -7.37
C LYS A 144 -17.62 7.64 -6.65
N ALA A 145 -16.66 8.58 -6.54
CA ALA A 145 -15.39 8.35 -5.84
C ALA A 145 -15.62 7.92 -4.38
N THR A 146 -16.55 8.55 -3.67
CA THR A 146 -16.88 8.21 -2.28
C THR A 146 -17.32 6.75 -2.13
N LYS A 147 -18.15 6.25 -3.06
CA LYS A 147 -18.58 4.84 -3.02
C LYS A 147 -17.42 3.88 -3.22
N ALA A 148 -16.54 4.19 -4.18
CA ALA A 148 -15.34 3.36 -4.44
C ALA A 148 -14.41 3.34 -3.21
N ILE A 149 -14.16 4.50 -2.59
CA ILE A 149 -13.36 4.60 -1.36
C ILE A 149 -13.98 3.77 -0.23
N LEU A 150 -15.28 3.88 0.00
CA LEU A 150 -15.97 3.13 1.06
C LEU A 150 -15.92 1.62 0.81
N ILE A 151 -16.13 1.17 -0.42
CA ILE A 151 -16.04 -0.25 -0.79
C ILE A 151 -14.60 -0.74 -0.60
N SER A 152 -13.59 0.03 -1.01
CA SER A 152 -12.19 -0.33 -0.84
C SER A 152 -11.78 -0.40 0.63
N LEU A 153 -12.23 0.53 1.47
CA LEU A 153 -11.99 0.50 2.92
C LEU A 153 -12.62 -0.75 3.56
N PHE A 154 -13.87 -1.05 3.20
CA PHE A 154 -14.54 -2.25 3.70
C PHE A 154 -13.84 -3.54 3.25
N ALA A 155 -13.46 -3.63 1.97
CA ALA A 155 -12.73 -4.77 1.43
C ALA A 155 -11.36 -4.95 2.11
N THR A 156 -10.63 -3.86 2.36
CA THR A 156 -9.34 -3.87 3.06
C THR A 156 -9.51 -4.35 4.50
N PHE A 157 -10.53 -3.86 5.20
CA PHE A 157 -10.82 -4.29 6.56
C PHE A 157 -11.16 -5.79 6.63
N PHE A 158 -12.01 -6.27 5.72
CA PHE A 158 -12.37 -7.68 5.61
C PHE A 158 -11.14 -8.55 5.25
N SER A 159 -10.33 -8.10 4.29
CA SER A 159 -9.09 -8.77 3.89
C SER A 159 -8.11 -8.87 5.06
N THR A 160 -7.97 -7.82 5.86
CA THR A 160 -7.12 -7.82 7.07
C THR A 160 -7.54 -8.89 8.06
N PHE A 161 -8.84 -8.97 8.36
CA PHE A 161 -9.38 -10.00 9.23
C PHE A 161 -9.08 -11.40 8.69
N LEU A 162 -9.39 -11.64 7.42
CA LEU A 162 -9.14 -12.93 6.77
C LEU A 162 -7.65 -13.30 6.77
N THR A 163 -6.79 -12.33 6.50
CA THR A 163 -5.34 -12.48 6.51
C THR A 163 -4.81 -12.86 7.90
N CYS A 164 -5.24 -12.18 8.96
CA CYS A 164 -4.85 -12.52 10.32
C CYS A 164 -5.34 -13.92 10.72
N PHE A 165 -6.54 -14.29 10.29
CA PHE A 165 -7.08 -15.62 10.55
C PHE A 165 -6.27 -16.72 9.85
N ILE A 166 -5.99 -16.54 8.56
CA ILE A 166 -5.23 -17.51 7.75
C ILE A 166 -3.78 -17.61 8.24
N SER A 167 -3.14 -16.51 8.61
CA SER A 167 -1.76 -16.48 9.09
C SER A 167 -1.53 -17.36 10.32
N LYS A 168 -2.55 -17.64 11.12
CA LYS A 168 -2.48 -18.56 12.27
C LYS A 168 -2.17 -20.00 11.87
N PHE A 169 -2.46 -20.40 10.63
CA PHE A 169 -2.24 -21.75 10.16
C PHE A 169 -0.84 -21.97 9.56
N PHE A 170 -0.06 -20.89 9.39
CA PHE A 170 1.28 -20.94 8.79
C PHE A 170 2.43 -20.77 9.79
N VAL A 171 2.12 -20.61 11.04
CA VAL A 171 3.03 -20.55 12.20
C VAL A 171 2.65 -21.63 13.20
#